data_5ff78cc281b637330ac9f4bda18d5940
#
_entry.id   5ff78cc281b637330ac9f4bda18d5940
#
_cell.length_a   1.000
_cell.length_b   1.000
_cell.length_c   1.000
_cell.angle_alpha   90.00
_cell.angle_beta   90.00
_cell.angle_gamma   90.00
#
_symmetry.space_group_name_H-M   'P 1'
#
loop_
_entity.id
_entity.type
_entity.pdbx_description
1 polymer ?
#
loop_
_entity_poly.entity_id
_entity_poly.type
_entity_poly.pdbx_seq_one_letter_code
_entity_poly.pdbx_strand_id
1 'polypeptide(L)'
;MEIGLPKAEPVVHIIFQCFSKLANRLAEAMWLSFSPDAPDGEGWLLEKVGRPVSPHDVIADGGLHLHSVTRKVSYRDAKGSFTLETLDAPLVSPGQRGLLFFDNNQPDMREGVHVNLFNNLWGTAFPQWYGDDMRFRFVIRV
;
A
#
# COMPACT_ATOMS: atom_id res chain seq x y z
N MET A 1 -0.66 9.34 15.00
CA MET A 1 0.45 8.79 14.19
C MET A 1 1.75 9.08 14.92
N GLU A 2 2.62 8.11 14.99
CA GLU A 2 3.95 8.20 15.63
C GLU A 2 5.00 7.90 14.58
N ILE A 3 6.09 8.68 14.55
CA ILE A 3 7.21 8.51 13.62
C ILE A 3 8.49 8.38 14.45
N GLY A 4 9.19 7.27 14.30
CA GLY A 4 10.45 6.98 14.97
C GLY A 4 11.62 7.01 13.99
N LEU A 5 12.69 7.72 14.37
CA LEU A 5 13.94 7.84 13.61
C LEU A 5 15.11 7.32 14.46
N PRO A 6 15.48 6.04 14.34
CA PRO A 6 16.64 5.49 15.05
C PRO A 6 17.92 6.20 14.61
N LYS A 7 18.82 6.54 15.56
CA LYS A 7 20.04 7.31 15.27
C LYS A 7 21.11 6.54 14.47
N ALA A 8 21.04 5.22 14.49
CA ALA A 8 22.12 4.36 13.96
C ALA A 8 21.78 3.69 12.61
N GLU A 9 20.57 3.83 12.12
CA GLU A 9 20.11 3.12 10.93
C GLU A 9 19.32 4.07 10.01
N PRO A 10 19.46 3.94 8.68
CA PRO A 10 18.68 4.73 7.71
C PRO A 10 17.25 4.15 7.58
N VAL A 11 16.52 4.22 8.68
CA VAL A 11 15.19 3.61 8.82
C VAL A 11 14.21 4.59 9.44
N VAL A 12 13.00 4.63 8.91
CA VAL A 12 11.87 5.36 9.50
C VAL A 12 10.80 4.36 9.92
N HIS A 13 10.44 4.36 11.19
CA HIS A 13 9.29 3.60 11.70
C HIS A 13 8.06 4.49 11.76
N ILE A 14 6.95 4.00 11.23
CA ILE A 14 5.67 4.69 11.27
C ILE A 14 4.66 3.77 11.95
N ILE A 15 3.98 4.29 12.98
CA ILE A 15 2.84 3.64 13.61
C ILE A 15 1.64 4.56 13.43
N PHE A 16 0.64 4.06 12.72
CA PHE A 16 -0.66 4.69 12.63
C PHE A 16 -1.65 3.95 13.54
N GLN A 17 -2.34 4.70 14.41
CA GLN A 17 -3.40 4.17 15.28
C GLN A 17 -4.67 5.00 15.08
N CYS A 18 -5.79 4.30 14.98
CA CYS A 18 -7.11 4.87 14.99
C CYS A 18 -7.85 4.26 16.17
N PHE A 19 -8.32 5.09 17.10
CA PHE A 19 -9.01 4.65 18.30
C PHE A 19 -10.51 4.82 18.16
N SER A 20 -11.25 3.87 18.69
CA SER A 20 -12.71 3.91 18.80
C SER A 20 -13.40 4.26 17.47
N LYS A 21 -12.92 3.68 16.35
CA LYS A 21 -13.61 3.85 15.08
C LYS A 21 -15.05 3.35 15.22
N LEU A 22 -16.00 4.19 14.92
CA LEU A 22 -17.40 3.78 14.93
C LEU A 22 -17.71 2.90 13.72
N ALA A 23 -18.51 1.87 13.96
CA ALA A 23 -19.06 1.06 12.88
C ALA A 23 -19.94 1.92 11.96
N ASN A 24 -19.73 1.83 10.65
CA ASN A 24 -20.44 2.59 9.65
C ASN A 24 -20.84 1.68 8.49
N ARG A 25 -22.07 1.81 8.00
CA ARG A 25 -22.58 1.08 6.84
C ARG A 25 -22.41 1.83 5.51
N LEU A 26 -22.01 3.11 5.58
CA LEU A 26 -21.66 3.85 4.38
C LEU A 26 -20.34 3.34 3.84
N ALA A 27 -20.23 3.29 2.52
CA ALA A 27 -19.00 2.89 1.85
C ALA A 27 -17.85 3.82 2.25
N GLU A 28 -16.79 3.25 2.81
CA GLU A 28 -15.60 3.98 3.26
C GLU A 28 -14.32 3.17 3.01
N ALA A 29 -13.22 3.88 2.79
CA ALA A 29 -11.89 3.30 2.73
C ALA A 29 -10.87 4.22 3.38
N MET A 30 -9.87 3.62 4.03
CA MET A 30 -8.76 4.32 4.66
C MET A 30 -7.46 3.93 3.97
N TRP A 31 -6.63 4.91 3.65
CA TRP A 31 -5.39 4.72 2.90
C TRP A 31 -4.21 5.42 3.57
N LEU A 32 -3.04 4.78 3.51
CA LEU A 32 -1.75 5.44 3.65
C LEU A 32 -1.15 5.61 2.24
N SER A 33 -0.92 6.85 1.85
CA SER A 33 -0.23 7.17 0.58
C SER A 33 1.25 7.34 0.83
N PHE A 34 2.06 6.72 -0.02
CA PHE A 34 3.51 6.85 -0.03
C PHE A 34 3.95 7.25 -1.44
N SER A 35 4.26 8.52 -1.60
CA SER A 35 4.62 9.13 -2.89
C SER A 35 6.01 9.78 -2.77
N PRO A 36 7.09 8.99 -2.83
CA PRO A 36 8.45 9.50 -2.82
C PRO A 36 8.80 10.15 -4.15
N ASP A 37 9.91 10.90 -4.20
CA ASP A 37 10.49 11.38 -5.46
C ASP A 37 11.09 10.19 -6.22
N ALA A 38 10.28 9.51 -6.99
CA ALA A 38 10.59 8.33 -7.79
C ALA A 38 10.23 8.59 -9.26
N PRO A 39 11.05 9.37 -10.01
CA PRO A 39 10.73 9.83 -11.35
C PRO A 39 10.66 8.71 -12.38
N ASP A 40 11.36 7.62 -12.13
CA ASP A 40 11.33 6.42 -12.98
C ASP A 40 10.24 5.47 -12.49
N GLY A 41 9.11 5.47 -13.18
CA GLY A 41 7.99 4.58 -12.87
C GLY A 41 8.31 3.08 -12.98
N GLU A 42 9.37 2.69 -13.69
CA GLU A 42 9.74 1.29 -13.91
C GLU A 42 10.52 0.66 -12.74
N GLY A 43 11.08 1.47 -11.85
CA GLY A 43 11.90 0.99 -10.73
C GLY A 43 11.15 0.31 -9.59
N TRP A 44 9.83 0.23 -9.66
CA TRP A 44 8.98 -0.31 -8.60
C TRP A 44 8.83 -1.83 -8.66
N LEU A 45 8.90 -2.47 -7.49
CA LEU A 45 8.69 -3.90 -7.32
C LEU A 45 7.79 -4.18 -6.11
N LEU A 46 6.85 -5.09 -6.31
CA LEU A 46 5.96 -5.64 -5.29
C LEU A 46 6.47 -7.02 -4.86
N GLU A 47 6.59 -7.26 -3.56
CA GLU A 47 6.91 -8.61 -3.10
C GLU A 47 5.67 -9.49 -3.11
N LYS A 48 5.64 -10.49 -3.97
CA LYS A 48 4.57 -11.47 -4.10
C LYS A 48 5.10 -12.88 -3.80
N VAL A 49 4.69 -13.44 -2.67
CA VAL A 49 5.08 -14.80 -2.24
C VAL A 49 6.61 -14.98 -2.27
N GLY A 50 7.33 -13.99 -1.71
CA GLY A 50 8.80 -14.01 -1.64
C GLY A 50 9.53 -13.67 -2.94
N ARG A 51 8.82 -13.24 -3.99
CA ARG A 51 9.43 -12.82 -5.27
C ARG A 51 9.14 -11.35 -5.55
N PRO A 52 10.13 -10.57 -6.02
CA PRO A 52 9.88 -9.23 -6.53
C PRO A 52 9.22 -9.32 -7.92
N VAL A 53 8.11 -8.62 -8.10
CA VAL A 53 7.31 -8.60 -9.34
C VAL A 53 7.02 -7.15 -9.68
N SER A 54 7.15 -6.75 -10.94
CA SER A 54 6.74 -5.42 -11.40
C SER A 54 5.22 -5.24 -11.24
N PRO A 55 4.73 -4.08 -10.80
CA PRO A 55 3.30 -3.78 -10.79
C PRO A 55 2.67 -3.82 -12.19
N HIS A 56 3.48 -3.71 -13.26
CA HIS A 56 3.06 -3.81 -14.65
C HIS A 56 3.03 -5.25 -15.19
N ASP A 57 3.64 -6.20 -14.46
CA ASP A 57 3.70 -7.61 -14.86
C ASP A 57 2.45 -8.37 -14.40
N VAL A 58 1.36 -8.11 -15.11
CA VAL A 58 0.04 -8.71 -14.88
C VAL A 58 -0.40 -9.40 -16.15
N ILE A 59 -1.00 -10.58 -16.02
CA ILE A 59 -1.56 -11.31 -17.16
C ILE A 59 -2.60 -10.46 -17.92
N ALA A 60 -2.77 -10.71 -19.20
CA ALA A 60 -3.77 -10.03 -20.01
C ALA A 60 -5.14 -10.08 -19.32
N ASP A 61 -5.84 -8.96 -19.29
CA ASP A 61 -7.14 -8.77 -18.60
C ASP A 61 -7.11 -8.95 -17.07
N GLY A 62 -5.92 -9.02 -16.46
CA GLY A 62 -5.76 -9.01 -15.01
C GLY A 62 -5.91 -7.61 -14.41
N GLY A 63 -6.35 -7.55 -13.15
CA GLY A 63 -6.52 -6.27 -12.44
C GLY A 63 -5.17 -5.63 -12.09
N LEU A 64 -4.98 -4.37 -12.51
CA LEU A 64 -3.78 -3.56 -12.25
C LEU A 64 -3.93 -2.61 -11.07
N HIS A 65 -5.16 -2.39 -10.60
CA HIS A 65 -5.50 -1.35 -9.64
C HIS A 65 -5.25 -1.72 -8.18
N LEU A 66 -5.19 -3.01 -7.83
CA LEU A 66 -5.02 -3.47 -6.45
C LEU A 66 -4.25 -4.79 -6.40
N HIS A 67 -3.18 -4.81 -5.63
CA HIS A 67 -2.32 -5.96 -5.46
C HIS A 67 -2.20 -6.36 -3.99
N SER A 68 -2.11 -7.66 -3.72
CA SER A 68 -1.64 -8.16 -2.44
C SER A 68 -0.11 -8.26 -2.47
N VAL A 69 0.55 -7.75 -1.44
CA VAL A 69 1.99 -7.92 -1.20
C VAL A 69 2.20 -8.80 0.04
N THR A 70 3.27 -9.58 0.05
CA THR A 70 3.60 -10.41 1.22
C THR A 70 4.01 -9.52 2.38
N ARG A 71 4.90 -8.55 2.12
CA ARG A 71 5.41 -7.67 3.18
C ARG A 71 5.82 -6.28 2.69
N LYS A 72 6.34 -6.15 1.48
CA LYS A 72 7.01 -4.93 1.07
C LYS A 72 6.76 -4.53 -0.38
N VAL A 73 6.93 -3.22 -0.59
CA VAL A 73 7.11 -2.58 -1.88
C VAL A 73 8.50 -1.97 -1.89
N SER A 74 9.22 -2.05 -2.98
CA SER A 74 10.54 -1.46 -3.14
C SER A 74 10.65 -0.66 -4.42
N TYR A 75 11.58 0.28 -4.42
CA TYR A 75 11.96 1.08 -5.58
C TYR A 75 13.46 1.12 -5.70
N ARG A 76 13.98 1.11 -6.93
CA ARG A 76 15.38 1.31 -7.24
C ARG A 76 15.55 2.01 -8.57
N ASP A 77 16.42 3.01 -8.61
CA ASP A 77 16.91 3.65 -9.83
C ASP A 77 18.45 3.86 -9.76
N ALA A 78 18.99 4.66 -10.68
CA ALA A 78 20.41 5.00 -10.70
C ALA A 78 20.86 5.89 -9.53
N LYS A 79 19.94 6.57 -8.84
CA LYS A 79 20.23 7.51 -7.74
C LYS A 79 20.14 6.85 -6.37
N GLY A 80 19.39 5.76 -6.25
CA GLY A 80 19.23 5.09 -4.97
C GLY A 80 18.12 4.04 -4.95
N SER A 81 17.80 3.60 -3.76
CA SER A 81 16.72 2.64 -3.55
C SER A 81 16.07 2.87 -2.20
N PHE A 82 14.81 2.50 -2.08
CA PHE A 82 14.12 2.43 -0.81
C PHE A 82 13.17 1.23 -0.77
N THR A 83 12.75 0.91 0.43
CA THR A 83 11.76 -0.15 0.69
C THR A 83 10.72 0.37 1.66
N LEU A 84 9.44 0.18 1.35
CA LEU A 84 8.32 0.34 2.28
C LEU A 84 7.85 -1.04 2.72
N GLU A 85 8.07 -1.39 3.99
CA GLU A 85 7.48 -2.59 4.58
C GLU A 85 6.10 -2.24 5.16
N THR A 86 5.08 -3.01 4.79
CA THR A 86 3.72 -2.90 5.34
C THR A 86 3.45 -4.14 6.19
N LEU A 87 3.52 -3.98 7.51
CA LEU A 87 3.53 -5.12 8.43
C LEU A 87 2.13 -5.66 8.71
N ASP A 88 1.11 -4.80 8.61
CA ASP A 88 -0.24 -5.11 9.06
C ASP A 88 -1.31 -4.92 7.96
N ALA A 89 -0.92 -4.43 6.76
CA ALA A 89 -1.85 -4.14 5.68
C ALA A 89 -1.29 -4.60 4.31
N PRO A 90 -1.75 -5.73 3.77
CA PRO A 90 -1.13 -6.32 2.58
C PRO A 90 -1.62 -5.76 1.24
N LEU A 91 -2.69 -4.97 1.22
CA LEU A 91 -3.27 -4.49 -0.04
C LEU A 91 -2.65 -3.15 -0.45
N VAL A 92 -2.15 -3.11 -1.68
CA VAL A 92 -1.47 -1.95 -2.26
C VAL A 92 -2.09 -1.59 -3.61
N SER A 93 -2.42 -0.31 -3.79
CA SER A 93 -2.92 0.25 -5.04
C SER A 93 -1.79 1.08 -5.68
N PRO A 94 -1.26 0.69 -6.85
CA PRO A 94 -0.24 1.44 -7.56
C PRO A 94 -0.80 2.71 -8.21
N GLY A 95 -0.06 3.80 -8.16
CA GLY A 95 -0.34 5.05 -8.88
C GLY A 95 -1.55 5.84 -8.36
N GLN A 96 -2.66 5.19 -8.07
CA GLN A 96 -3.87 5.86 -7.57
C GLN A 96 -4.62 4.99 -6.57
N ARG A 97 -5.39 5.62 -5.68
CA ARG A 97 -6.24 4.91 -4.72
C ARG A 97 -7.46 4.34 -5.44
N GLY A 98 -7.52 3.02 -5.61
CA GLY A 98 -8.63 2.36 -6.29
C GLY A 98 -8.98 1.02 -5.67
N LEU A 99 -10.26 0.77 -5.38
CA LEU A 99 -10.76 -0.50 -4.88
C LEU A 99 -11.67 -1.20 -5.90
N LEU A 100 -12.48 -0.45 -6.62
CA LEU A 100 -13.49 -0.98 -7.53
C LEU A 100 -13.33 -0.49 -8.97
N PHE A 101 -12.22 0.15 -9.28
CA PHE A 101 -11.92 0.55 -10.65
C PHE A 101 -11.27 -0.62 -11.38
N PHE A 102 -12.09 -1.36 -12.09
CA PHE A 102 -11.64 -2.46 -12.94
C PHE A 102 -11.29 -1.91 -14.32
N ASP A 103 -10.22 -1.15 -14.39
CA ASP A 103 -9.64 -0.78 -15.66
C ASP A 103 -8.31 -1.52 -15.86
N ASN A 104 -7.92 -1.72 -17.13
CA ASN A 104 -6.67 -2.35 -17.51
C ASN A 104 -5.61 -1.30 -17.90
N ASN A 105 -5.79 -0.05 -17.46
CA ASN A 105 -4.82 0.99 -17.69
C ASN A 105 -3.60 0.77 -16.80
N GLN A 106 -2.42 0.93 -17.38
CA GLN A 106 -1.18 0.88 -16.62
C GLN A 106 -1.14 2.01 -15.58
N PRO A 107 -0.85 1.71 -14.31
CA PRO A 107 -0.77 2.74 -13.28
C PRO A 107 0.43 3.66 -13.52
N ASP A 108 0.26 4.96 -13.27
CA ASP A 108 1.39 5.89 -13.25
C ASP A 108 2.14 5.75 -11.91
N MET A 109 3.21 4.99 -11.92
CA MET A 109 4.00 4.70 -10.72
C MET A 109 4.77 5.90 -10.17
N ARG A 110 4.85 7.02 -10.91
CA ARG A 110 5.42 8.28 -10.39
C ARG A 110 4.56 8.87 -9.26
N GLU A 111 3.28 8.55 -9.25
CA GLU A 111 2.35 8.90 -8.17
C GLU A 111 2.56 8.07 -6.89
N GLY A 112 3.40 7.03 -6.96
CA GLY A 112 3.74 6.17 -5.83
C GLY A 112 2.77 5.03 -5.59
N VAL A 113 2.62 4.66 -4.33
CA VAL A 113 1.76 3.54 -3.90
C VAL A 113 0.86 3.94 -2.74
N HIS A 114 -0.32 3.34 -2.70
CA HIS A 114 -1.32 3.58 -1.67
C HIS A 114 -1.66 2.28 -0.96
N VAL A 115 -1.36 2.20 0.34
CA VAL A 115 -1.68 1.02 1.15
C VAL A 115 -3.10 1.14 1.67
N ASN A 116 -3.94 0.16 1.36
CA ASN A 116 -5.31 0.10 1.88
C ASN A 116 -5.28 -0.42 3.31
N LEU A 117 -5.61 0.43 4.27
CA LEU A 117 -5.63 0.10 5.69
C LEU A 117 -6.94 -0.56 6.10
N PHE A 118 -8.03 -0.07 5.57
CA PHE A 118 -9.37 -0.55 5.84
C PHE A 118 -10.29 -0.18 4.67
N ASN A 119 -11.24 -1.06 4.37
CA ASN A 119 -12.38 -0.73 3.53
C ASN A 119 -13.59 -1.60 3.87
N ASN A 120 -14.78 -1.09 3.57
CA ASN A 120 -16.03 -1.81 3.65
C ASN A 120 -16.80 -1.79 2.31
N LEU A 121 -16.07 -1.67 1.19
CA LEU A 121 -16.64 -1.49 -0.15
C LEU A 121 -17.04 -2.80 -0.84
N TRP A 122 -16.65 -3.92 -0.26
CA TRP A 122 -16.87 -5.24 -0.85
C TRP A 122 -18.30 -5.73 -0.60
N GLY A 123 -19.05 -5.97 -1.66
CA GLY A 123 -20.35 -6.62 -1.60
C GLY A 123 -20.22 -8.12 -1.28
N THR A 124 -19.88 -8.47 -0.06
CA THR A 124 -19.69 -9.84 0.41
C THR A 124 -20.73 -10.26 1.42
N ALA A 125 -20.79 -11.55 1.74
CA ALA A 125 -21.66 -12.11 2.80
C ALA A 125 -21.14 -11.83 4.22
N PHE A 126 -20.00 -11.17 4.39
CA PHE A 126 -19.43 -10.79 5.68
C PHE A 126 -20.03 -9.48 6.19
N PRO A 127 -19.98 -9.23 7.51
CA PRO A 127 -20.26 -7.89 8.04
C PRO A 127 -19.36 -6.86 7.35
N GLN A 128 -19.97 -5.86 6.72
CA GLN A 128 -19.24 -4.84 5.93
C GLN A 128 -18.85 -3.62 6.77
N TRP A 129 -19.07 -3.67 8.07
CA TRP A 129 -18.71 -2.59 8.98
C TRP A 129 -17.88 -3.11 10.13
N TYR A 130 -16.92 -2.30 10.51
CA TYR A 130 -16.03 -2.58 11.62
C TYR A 130 -15.99 -1.36 12.54
N GLY A 131 -16.09 -1.59 13.83
CA GLY A 131 -15.93 -0.57 14.85
C GLY A 131 -15.03 -1.13 15.94
N ASP A 132 -13.86 -0.53 16.12
CA ASP A 132 -12.88 -0.81 17.18
C ASP A 132 -11.60 -0.01 16.93
N ASP A 133 -10.57 -0.29 17.72
CA ASP A 133 -9.23 0.24 17.52
C ASP A 133 -8.52 -0.47 16.37
N MET A 134 -7.73 0.30 15.62
CA MET A 134 -6.88 -0.23 14.56
C MET A 134 -5.45 0.28 14.71
N ARG A 135 -4.48 -0.57 14.42
CA ARG A 135 -3.07 -0.24 14.44
C ARG A 135 -2.39 -0.78 13.19
N PHE A 136 -1.61 0.08 12.53
CA PHE A 136 -0.83 -0.29 11.35
C PHE A 136 0.60 0.20 11.50
N ARG A 137 1.56 -0.67 11.18
CA ARG A 137 2.98 -0.40 11.30
C ARG A 137 3.64 -0.47 9.93
N PHE A 138 4.54 0.48 9.71
CA PHE A 138 5.32 0.56 8.48
C PHE A 138 6.78 0.81 8.81
N VAL A 139 7.67 0.32 7.94
CA VAL A 139 9.10 0.57 8.03
C VAL A 139 9.59 1.03 6.66
N ILE A 140 10.18 2.21 6.60
CA ILE A 140 10.85 2.71 5.40
C ILE A 140 12.34 2.55 5.60
N ARG A 141 13.02 1.93 4.63
CA ARG A 141 14.47 1.77 4.57
C ARG A 141 14.99 2.47 3.32
N VAL A 142 16.05 3.25 3.45
CA VAL A 142 16.75 3.95 2.38
C VAL A 142 18.19 3.50 2.28
#